data_ec817d4627ca7d4e2f953f9195dc10cb
#
_entry.id   ec817d4627ca7d4e2f953f9195dc10cb
#
_cell.length_a   1.000
_cell.length_b   1.000
_cell.length_c   1.000
_cell.angle_alpha   90.00
_cell.angle_beta   90.00
_cell.angle_gamma   90.00
#
_symmetry.space_group_name_H-M   'P 1'
#
loop_
_entity.id
_entity.type
_entity.pdbx_description
1 polymer ?
#
loop_
_entity_poly.entity_id
_entity_poly.type
_entity_poly.pdbx_seq_one_letter_code
_entity_poly.pdbx_strand_id
1 'polypeptide(L)'
;FKQKTAYEISLGLVGSEMCIRDSHKDSINENYGREILELFSMGVGNYTEEDIKECAKAFTGWTVKNGEYMSTMGFKDSIWPYGRIQWHYEFREEDHDDGEKTFLGEKGRFDGRDIIEIIAKQDATARFISRHIYNYFVADEVPVPQWSETDPRDPKAIDFIAESYHKNNHSIKAILRDVFNSDFFKNSAFLRVKSPVELVIGTLRKTGEYQTPVGGETGIFTVMEESGFMGQKLLDPPSVEGWHTGEEWISSGSLVERVNFVTSHLGDDTHPGVKEMISKLNSITDKDSDPYSFVVACIDALGLNKIGEDTRIELVNVAREARENRNGEAKAGKIPQEVIIHMFKLIGSCKEYQLC
;
A
#
# COMPACT_ATOMS: atom_id res chain seq x y z
N PHE A 1 3.33 0.16 -30.76
CA PHE A 1 2.81 0.61 -29.44
C PHE A 1 2.64 2.11 -29.49
N LYS A 2 1.40 2.63 -29.53
CA LYS A 2 1.14 4.04 -29.29
C LYS A 2 1.24 4.28 -27.78
N GLN A 3 2.17 5.13 -27.38
CA GLN A 3 2.26 5.62 -26.01
C GLN A 3 0.94 6.36 -25.68
N LYS A 4 0.19 5.84 -24.71
CA LYS A 4 -1.03 6.51 -24.23
C LYS A 4 -0.66 7.82 -23.56
N THR A 5 -1.43 8.86 -23.77
CA THR A 5 -1.21 10.16 -23.12
C THR A 5 -1.54 10.09 -21.63
N ALA A 6 -0.99 10.99 -20.81
CA ALA A 6 -1.28 11.05 -19.36
C ALA A 6 -2.79 11.18 -19.06
N TYR A 7 -3.56 11.76 -19.97
CA TYR A 7 -5.02 11.83 -19.91
C TYR A 7 -5.68 10.45 -20.08
N GLU A 8 -5.15 9.60 -20.97
CA GLU A 8 -5.62 8.22 -21.18
C GLU A 8 -5.22 7.29 -20.03
N ILE A 9 -4.17 7.64 -19.27
CA ILE A 9 -3.71 6.90 -18.09
C ILE A 9 -4.55 7.29 -16.85
N SER A 10 -4.93 8.55 -16.68
CA SER A 10 -5.82 8.98 -15.59
C SER A 10 -7.24 8.43 -15.73
N LEU A 11 -7.64 8.08 -16.96
CA LEU A 11 -8.83 7.30 -17.24
C LEU A 11 -8.64 5.80 -16.94
N GLY A 12 -7.44 5.34 -16.61
CA GLY A 12 -7.11 3.94 -16.37
C GLY A 12 -7.69 3.37 -15.07
N LEU A 13 -7.94 4.21 -14.03
CA LEU A 13 -8.75 3.81 -12.86
C LEU A 13 -10.25 3.69 -13.20
N VAL A 14 -10.67 4.34 -14.29
CA VAL A 14 -12.00 4.23 -14.92
C VAL A 14 -11.98 3.10 -15.97
N GLY A 15 -10.83 2.43 -16.15
CA GLY A 15 -10.61 1.45 -17.22
C GLY A 15 -11.44 0.19 -17.07
N SER A 16 -11.56 -0.35 -15.86
CA SER A 16 -12.32 -1.58 -15.60
C SER A 16 -13.83 -1.34 -15.80
N GLU A 17 -14.36 -0.21 -15.38
CA GLU A 17 -15.76 0.13 -15.62
C GLU A 17 -16.02 0.39 -17.11
N MET A 18 -15.06 0.96 -17.83
CA MET A 18 -15.19 1.13 -19.28
C MET A 18 -15.16 -0.21 -20.01
N CYS A 19 -14.28 -1.14 -19.59
CA CYS A 19 -14.21 -2.48 -20.16
C CYS A 19 -15.50 -3.27 -19.92
N ILE A 20 -16.10 -3.19 -18.73
CA ILE A 20 -17.40 -3.78 -18.42
C ILE A 20 -18.50 -3.16 -19.28
N ARG A 21 -18.56 -1.82 -19.33
CA ARG A 21 -19.59 -1.08 -20.06
C ARG A 21 -19.54 -1.30 -21.57
N ASP A 22 -18.33 -1.49 -22.11
CA ASP A 22 -18.11 -1.63 -23.55
C ASP A 22 -18.17 -3.09 -24.02
N SER A 23 -18.56 -4.02 -23.14
CA SER A 23 -18.79 -5.45 -23.48
C SER A 23 -20.27 -5.72 -23.70
N HIS A 24 -20.64 -6.00 -24.95
CA HIS A 24 -21.99 -6.30 -25.40
C HIS A 24 -22.05 -7.69 -25.99
N LYS A 25 -23.25 -8.33 -26.01
CA LYS A 25 -23.40 -9.70 -26.54
C LYS A 25 -22.92 -9.86 -27.98
N ASP A 26 -22.99 -8.82 -28.79
CA ASP A 26 -22.57 -8.80 -30.20
C ASP A 26 -21.16 -8.21 -30.40
N SER A 27 -20.53 -7.69 -29.34
CA SER A 27 -19.22 -7.05 -29.39
C SER A 27 -18.51 -7.21 -28.02
N ILE A 28 -17.91 -8.37 -27.81
CA ILE A 28 -17.33 -8.77 -26.53
C ILE A 28 -15.97 -8.09 -26.35
N ASN A 29 -15.76 -7.48 -25.18
CA ASN A 29 -14.46 -6.93 -24.78
C ASN A 29 -13.68 -7.98 -23.98
N GLU A 30 -12.78 -8.70 -24.64
CA GLU A 30 -11.94 -9.74 -24.01
C GLU A 30 -10.97 -9.18 -22.96
N ASN A 31 -10.64 -7.88 -23.00
CA ASN A 31 -9.72 -7.28 -22.04
C ASN A 31 -10.21 -7.43 -20.59
N TYR A 32 -11.52 -7.26 -20.36
CA TYR A 32 -12.08 -7.44 -19.02
C TYR A 32 -11.92 -8.89 -18.53
N GLY A 33 -12.21 -9.87 -19.40
CA GLY A 33 -11.99 -11.28 -19.07
C GLY A 33 -10.53 -11.58 -18.75
N ARG A 34 -9.59 -10.99 -19.50
CA ARG A 34 -8.16 -11.13 -19.25
C ARG A 34 -7.75 -10.49 -17.93
N GLU A 35 -8.16 -9.26 -17.67
CA GLU A 35 -7.80 -8.53 -16.43
C GLU A 35 -8.28 -9.28 -15.18
N ILE A 36 -9.53 -9.79 -15.18
CA ILE A 36 -10.06 -10.51 -14.01
C ILE A 36 -9.30 -11.81 -13.73
N LEU A 37 -8.86 -12.51 -14.76
CA LEU A 37 -8.11 -13.76 -14.60
C LEU A 37 -6.63 -13.50 -14.27
N GLU A 38 -6.00 -12.59 -15.00
CA GLU A 38 -4.57 -12.35 -14.95
C GLU A 38 -4.15 -11.50 -13.76
N LEU A 39 -4.81 -10.34 -13.57
CA LEU A 39 -4.37 -9.32 -12.61
C LEU A 39 -5.09 -9.43 -11.28
N PHE A 40 -6.33 -9.93 -11.24
CA PHE A 40 -7.15 -9.83 -10.04
C PHE A 40 -7.46 -11.17 -9.36
N SER A 41 -7.20 -12.32 -10.02
CA SER A 41 -7.62 -13.58 -9.41
C SER A 41 -6.65 -14.76 -9.49
N MET A 42 -6.12 -15.10 -10.66
CA MET A 42 -5.41 -16.37 -10.85
C MET A 42 -3.95 -16.22 -11.25
N GLY A 43 -3.57 -15.08 -11.86
CA GLY A 43 -2.26 -14.87 -12.44
C GLY A 43 -2.06 -15.60 -13.79
N VAL A 44 -1.03 -15.18 -14.53
CA VAL A 44 -0.67 -15.71 -15.85
C VAL A 44 -0.47 -17.24 -15.80
N GLY A 45 -0.95 -17.93 -16.85
CA GLY A 45 -0.66 -19.35 -17.07
C GLY A 45 -1.66 -20.32 -16.43
N ASN A 46 -2.68 -19.85 -15.72
CA ASN A 46 -3.67 -20.66 -15.03
C ASN A 46 -5.03 -20.74 -15.78
N TYR A 47 -5.09 -20.22 -16.99
CA TYR A 47 -6.29 -20.18 -17.85
C TYR A 47 -5.87 -20.21 -19.33
N THR A 48 -6.82 -20.43 -20.21
CA THR A 48 -6.62 -20.42 -21.67
C THR A 48 -7.23 -19.17 -22.30
N GLU A 49 -6.87 -18.86 -23.55
CA GLU A 49 -7.51 -17.77 -24.31
C GLU A 49 -9.02 -18.01 -24.52
N GLU A 50 -9.47 -19.26 -24.54
CA GLU A 50 -10.90 -19.57 -24.62
C GLU A 50 -11.61 -19.24 -23.30
N ASP A 51 -10.96 -19.52 -22.15
CA ASP A 51 -11.50 -19.13 -20.84
C ASP A 51 -11.68 -17.61 -20.73
N ILE A 52 -10.75 -16.80 -21.31
CA ILE A 52 -10.89 -15.35 -21.35
C ILE A 52 -12.16 -14.93 -22.11
N LYS A 53 -12.39 -15.52 -23.28
CA LYS A 53 -13.58 -15.22 -24.10
C LYS A 53 -14.87 -15.61 -23.42
N GLU A 54 -14.91 -16.81 -22.86
CA GLU A 54 -16.10 -17.32 -22.16
C GLU A 54 -16.38 -16.50 -20.88
N CYS A 55 -15.32 -16.09 -20.17
CA CYS A 55 -15.41 -15.15 -19.06
C CYS A 55 -16.02 -13.82 -19.51
N ALA A 56 -15.49 -13.21 -20.57
CA ALA A 56 -15.98 -11.93 -21.09
C ALA A 56 -17.45 -12.00 -21.54
N LYS A 57 -17.87 -13.12 -22.18
CA LYS A 57 -19.28 -13.37 -22.54
C LYS A 57 -20.19 -13.37 -21.30
N ALA A 58 -19.76 -13.98 -20.22
CA ALA A 58 -20.55 -14.09 -19.00
C ALA A 58 -20.78 -12.73 -18.31
N PHE A 59 -19.86 -11.76 -18.52
CA PHE A 59 -20.01 -10.41 -17.98
C PHE A 59 -20.74 -9.43 -18.92
N THR A 60 -21.17 -9.85 -20.10
CA THR A 60 -22.05 -9.03 -20.95
C THR A 60 -23.33 -8.69 -20.20
N GLY A 61 -23.90 -7.53 -20.47
CA GLY A 61 -25.06 -7.01 -19.74
C GLY A 61 -24.74 -6.35 -18.39
N TRP A 62 -23.55 -6.58 -17.82
CA TRP A 62 -23.10 -5.86 -16.64
C TRP A 62 -22.73 -4.42 -17.03
N THR A 63 -23.25 -3.45 -16.32
CA THR A 63 -22.94 -2.05 -16.58
C THR A 63 -23.01 -1.21 -15.32
N VAL A 64 -22.46 -0.01 -15.39
CA VAL A 64 -22.54 1.01 -14.34
C VAL A 64 -23.42 2.14 -14.80
N LYS A 65 -24.36 2.53 -13.97
CA LYS A 65 -25.29 3.62 -14.26
C LYS A 65 -25.18 4.72 -13.23
N ASN A 66 -25.24 5.93 -13.74
CA ASN A 66 -25.39 7.11 -12.93
C ASN A 66 -26.36 8.10 -13.59
N GLY A 67 -27.60 8.12 -13.11
CA GLY A 67 -28.64 9.02 -13.61
C GLY A 67 -28.32 10.50 -13.37
N GLU A 68 -27.60 10.81 -12.30
CA GLU A 68 -27.22 12.20 -11.99
C GLU A 68 -26.03 12.67 -12.82
N TYR A 69 -25.09 11.76 -13.16
CA TYR A 69 -23.97 12.11 -14.03
C TYR A 69 -24.42 12.59 -15.42
N MET A 70 -25.38 11.90 -16.02
CA MET A 70 -25.91 12.28 -17.33
C MET A 70 -26.64 13.61 -17.28
N SER A 71 -27.30 13.95 -16.16
CA SER A 71 -27.92 15.27 -15.97
C SER A 71 -26.94 16.36 -15.60
N THR A 72 -25.86 16.03 -14.85
CA THR A 72 -24.81 16.99 -14.46
C THR A 72 -23.77 17.26 -15.54
N MET A 73 -23.54 16.33 -16.47
CA MET A 73 -22.70 16.61 -17.67
C MET A 73 -23.27 17.75 -18.53
N GLY A 74 -24.58 18.05 -18.39
CA GLY A 74 -25.20 19.24 -18.99
C GLY A 74 -24.87 20.56 -18.26
N PHE A 75 -24.35 20.51 -17.03
CA PHE A 75 -23.96 21.68 -16.24
C PHE A 75 -22.46 21.78 -16.15
N LYS A 76 -21.83 22.63 -16.94
CA LYS A 76 -20.38 22.81 -17.05
C LYS A 76 -19.67 23.28 -15.77
N ASP A 77 -20.38 23.57 -14.69
CA ASP A 77 -19.82 24.17 -13.46
C ASP A 77 -19.87 23.28 -12.22
N SER A 78 -19.98 21.97 -12.40
CA SER A 78 -19.94 21.05 -11.26
C SER A 78 -18.52 20.86 -10.77
N ILE A 79 -18.12 21.68 -9.81
CA ILE A 79 -16.81 21.62 -9.13
C ILE A 79 -16.66 20.34 -8.26
N TRP A 80 -17.78 19.65 -7.94
CA TRP A 80 -17.82 18.48 -7.05
C TRP A 80 -18.47 17.26 -7.72
N PRO A 81 -17.84 16.63 -8.72
CA PRO A 81 -18.44 15.46 -9.34
C PRO A 81 -18.50 14.26 -8.39
N TYR A 82 -17.47 14.05 -7.57
CA TYR A 82 -17.29 12.78 -6.83
C TYR A 82 -18.19 12.64 -5.59
N GLY A 83 -18.61 13.71 -4.94
CA GLY A 83 -19.42 13.64 -3.72
C GLY A 83 -20.93 13.45 -3.97
N ARG A 84 -21.39 13.62 -5.20
CA ARG A 84 -22.81 13.53 -5.57
C ARG A 84 -23.11 12.49 -6.64
N ILE A 85 -22.08 11.93 -7.27
CA ILE A 85 -22.22 10.92 -8.31
C ILE A 85 -22.20 9.57 -7.65
N GLN A 86 -23.35 8.93 -7.56
CA GLN A 86 -23.47 7.54 -7.12
C GLN A 86 -23.51 6.64 -8.34
N TRP A 87 -22.38 5.98 -8.59
CA TRP A 87 -22.33 4.88 -9.53
C TRP A 87 -22.96 3.66 -8.88
N HIS A 88 -23.85 2.98 -9.59
CA HIS A 88 -24.45 1.73 -9.16
C HIS A 88 -24.44 0.71 -10.27
N TYR A 89 -24.30 -0.53 -9.88
CA TYR A 89 -24.40 -1.66 -10.77
C TYR A 89 -25.80 -1.74 -11.37
N GLU A 90 -25.86 -1.98 -12.66
CA GLU A 90 -27.08 -2.33 -13.39
C GLU A 90 -26.81 -3.55 -14.26
N PHE A 91 -27.76 -4.46 -14.31
CA PHE A 91 -27.73 -5.60 -15.24
C PHE A 91 -28.77 -5.38 -16.33
N ARG A 92 -28.34 -5.51 -17.59
CA ARG A 92 -29.18 -5.39 -18.78
C ARG A 92 -29.34 -6.76 -19.41
N GLU A 93 -30.50 -7.35 -19.19
CA GLU A 93 -30.80 -8.71 -19.67
C GLU A 93 -30.78 -8.79 -21.21
N GLU A 94 -31.22 -7.74 -21.88
CA GLU A 94 -31.24 -7.66 -23.35
C GLU A 94 -29.83 -7.65 -23.97
N ASP A 95 -28.83 -7.29 -23.22
CA ASP A 95 -27.43 -7.19 -23.67
C ASP A 95 -26.56 -8.32 -23.12
N HIS A 96 -27.15 -9.26 -22.39
CA HIS A 96 -26.46 -10.44 -21.86
C HIS A 96 -26.44 -11.60 -22.88
N ASP A 97 -25.27 -12.24 -22.97
CA ASP A 97 -25.10 -13.51 -23.66
C ASP A 97 -25.57 -14.67 -22.76
N ASP A 98 -26.76 -15.18 -22.97
CA ASP A 98 -27.37 -16.29 -22.24
C ASP A 98 -27.00 -17.67 -22.78
N GLY A 99 -26.09 -17.76 -23.76
CA GLY A 99 -25.61 -19.00 -24.36
C GLY A 99 -24.90 -19.91 -23.35
N GLU A 100 -24.79 -21.19 -23.71
CA GLU A 100 -23.97 -22.16 -22.96
C GLU A 100 -22.48 -21.78 -23.10
N LYS A 101 -21.76 -21.75 -21.99
CA LYS A 101 -20.34 -21.43 -21.89
C LYS A 101 -19.56 -22.60 -21.32
N THR A 102 -18.30 -22.72 -21.70
CA THR A 102 -17.34 -23.63 -21.06
C THR A 102 -16.23 -22.83 -20.46
N PHE A 103 -16.13 -22.81 -19.13
CA PHE A 103 -15.16 -21.98 -18.42
C PHE A 103 -14.43 -22.80 -17.36
N LEU A 104 -13.10 -22.82 -17.41
CA LEU A 104 -12.22 -23.61 -16.53
C LEU A 104 -12.68 -25.08 -16.36
N GLY A 105 -13.18 -25.68 -17.47
CA GLY A 105 -13.64 -27.06 -17.51
C GLY A 105 -15.07 -27.27 -17.06
N GLU A 106 -15.76 -26.28 -16.53
CA GLU A 106 -17.20 -26.34 -16.19
C GLU A 106 -18.06 -25.88 -17.37
N LYS A 107 -19.26 -26.47 -17.52
CA LYS A 107 -20.23 -26.14 -18.58
C LYS A 107 -21.53 -25.66 -17.98
N GLY A 108 -22.05 -24.56 -18.51
CA GLY A 108 -23.32 -24.00 -18.06
C GLY A 108 -23.70 -22.70 -18.74
N ARG A 109 -24.86 -22.18 -18.41
CA ARG A 109 -25.28 -20.84 -18.78
C ARG A 109 -24.86 -19.90 -17.65
N PHE A 110 -23.59 -19.49 -17.71
CA PHE A 110 -22.96 -18.71 -16.66
C PHE A 110 -23.19 -17.23 -16.88
N ASP A 111 -23.52 -16.53 -15.78
CA ASP A 111 -23.39 -15.08 -15.67
C ASP A 111 -22.06 -14.71 -14.93
N GLY A 112 -21.81 -13.42 -14.76
CA GLY A 112 -20.58 -12.95 -14.10
C GLY A 112 -20.44 -13.42 -12.64
N ARG A 113 -21.55 -13.74 -11.94
CA ARG A 113 -21.51 -14.25 -10.55
C ARG A 113 -21.06 -15.70 -10.52
N ASP A 114 -21.55 -16.50 -11.46
CA ASP A 114 -21.11 -17.91 -11.60
C ASP A 114 -19.61 -17.96 -11.91
N ILE A 115 -19.13 -17.10 -12.80
CA ILE A 115 -17.70 -16.99 -13.11
C ILE A 115 -16.86 -16.65 -11.86
N ILE A 116 -17.29 -15.68 -11.06
CA ILE A 116 -16.60 -15.32 -9.80
C ILE A 116 -16.58 -16.51 -8.83
N GLU A 117 -17.69 -17.25 -8.72
CA GLU A 117 -17.76 -18.44 -7.86
C GLU A 117 -16.84 -19.58 -8.34
N ILE A 118 -16.73 -19.77 -9.66
CA ILE A 118 -15.83 -20.77 -10.25
C ILE A 118 -14.37 -20.37 -10.00
N ILE A 119 -14.03 -19.12 -10.25
CA ILE A 119 -12.68 -18.57 -10.01
C ILE A 119 -12.30 -18.71 -8.53
N ALA A 120 -13.20 -18.34 -7.61
CA ALA A 120 -12.92 -18.37 -6.18
C ALA A 120 -12.59 -19.78 -5.64
N LYS A 121 -13.05 -20.84 -6.32
CA LYS A 121 -12.78 -22.23 -5.94
C LYS A 121 -11.45 -22.78 -6.46
N GLN A 122 -10.78 -22.06 -7.37
CA GLN A 122 -9.53 -22.54 -7.98
C GLN A 122 -8.35 -22.46 -7.01
N ASP A 123 -7.50 -23.48 -7.02
CA ASP A 123 -6.25 -23.48 -6.25
C ASP A 123 -5.31 -22.35 -6.69
N ALA A 124 -5.31 -22.02 -7.99
CA ALA A 124 -4.55 -20.91 -8.52
C ALA A 124 -4.98 -19.57 -7.89
N THR A 125 -6.29 -19.36 -7.70
CA THR A 125 -6.83 -18.18 -7.00
C THR A 125 -6.41 -18.17 -5.54
N ALA A 126 -6.52 -19.30 -4.85
CA ALA A 126 -6.07 -19.39 -3.46
C ALA A 126 -4.60 -18.98 -3.31
N ARG A 127 -3.72 -19.47 -4.18
CA ARG A 127 -2.29 -19.15 -4.18
C ARG A 127 -2.01 -17.70 -4.55
N PHE A 128 -2.68 -17.18 -5.57
CA PHE A 128 -2.52 -15.80 -6.02
C PHE A 128 -2.93 -14.80 -4.93
N ILE A 129 -4.10 -14.97 -4.35
CA ILE A 129 -4.59 -14.15 -3.23
C ILE A 129 -3.69 -14.29 -1.99
N SER A 130 -3.21 -15.51 -1.71
CA SER A 130 -2.29 -15.76 -0.60
C SER A 130 -0.97 -15.00 -0.77
N ARG A 131 -0.43 -14.94 -1.99
CA ARG A 131 0.80 -14.21 -2.29
C ARG A 131 0.60 -12.70 -2.16
N HIS A 132 -0.56 -12.17 -2.55
CA HIS A 132 -0.92 -10.78 -2.29
C HIS A 132 -1.04 -10.47 -0.79
N ILE A 133 -1.68 -11.33 -0.01
CA ILE A 133 -1.79 -11.18 1.45
C ILE A 133 -0.39 -11.20 2.08
N TYR A 134 0.47 -12.13 1.65
CA TYR A 134 1.85 -12.21 2.12
C TYR A 134 2.63 -10.94 1.79
N ASN A 135 2.60 -10.49 0.53
CA ASN A 135 3.29 -9.29 0.07
C ASN A 135 2.83 -8.04 0.83
N TYR A 136 1.55 -7.93 1.10
CA TYR A 136 1.00 -6.75 1.78
C TYR A 136 1.26 -6.73 3.29
N PHE A 137 1.20 -7.87 3.96
CA PHE A 137 1.25 -7.93 5.44
C PHE A 137 2.53 -8.51 6.02
N VAL A 138 3.29 -9.30 5.28
CA VAL A 138 4.40 -10.09 5.82
C VAL A 138 5.75 -9.62 5.30
N ALA A 139 5.99 -9.74 4.00
CA ALA A 139 7.28 -9.39 3.41
C ALA A 139 7.13 -9.06 1.92
N ASP A 140 7.99 -8.17 1.41
CA ASP A 140 8.01 -7.82 0.00
C ASP A 140 8.27 -9.02 -0.89
N GLU A 141 7.52 -9.09 -1.97
CA GLU A 141 7.65 -10.04 -3.07
C GLU A 141 8.16 -9.33 -4.34
N VAL A 142 8.58 -10.08 -5.32
CA VAL A 142 8.82 -9.55 -6.67
C VAL A 142 7.52 -8.99 -7.26
N PRO A 143 7.56 -8.07 -8.23
CA PRO A 143 6.37 -7.56 -8.91
C PRO A 143 5.49 -8.66 -9.50
N VAL A 144 4.16 -8.46 -9.46
CA VAL A 144 3.15 -9.43 -9.89
C VAL A 144 3.43 -10.07 -11.25
N PRO A 145 3.85 -9.33 -12.32
CA PRO A 145 4.15 -9.94 -13.61
C PRO A 145 5.21 -11.04 -13.58
N GLN A 146 6.09 -11.03 -12.57
CA GLN A 146 7.14 -12.03 -12.40
C GLN A 146 6.69 -13.27 -11.62
N TRP A 147 5.48 -13.29 -11.08
CA TRP A 147 5.01 -14.38 -10.23
C TRP A 147 4.85 -15.72 -10.96
N SER A 148 4.65 -15.69 -12.27
CA SER A 148 4.60 -16.90 -13.10
C SER A 148 5.97 -17.57 -13.28
N GLU A 149 7.06 -16.81 -13.11
CA GLU A 149 8.44 -17.26 -13.37
C GLU A 149 9.29 -17.33 -12.10
N THR A 150 8.84 -16.68 -11.02
CA THR A 150 9.60 -16.57 -9.76
C THR A 150 8.81 -17.18 -8.61
N ASP A 151 9.43 -18.13 -7.94
CA ASP A 151 8.86 -18.73 -6.73
C ASP A 151 8.62 -17.70 -5.63
N PRO A 152 7.60 -17.88 -4.79
CA PRO A 152 7.39 -17.05 -3.62
C PRO A 152 8.60 -17.04 -2.68
N ARG A 153 8.83 -15.92 -2.02
CA ARG A 153 9.89 -15.78 -0.99
C ARG A 153 9.78 -16.82 0.12
N ASP A 154 8.56 -17.12 0.56
CA ASP A 154 8.27 -18.18 1.53
C ASP A 154 7.13 -19.08 1.03
N PRO A 155 7.44 -20.13 0.24
CA PRO A 155 6.44 -21.05 -0.27
C PRO A 155 5.59 -21.70 0.83
N LYS A 156 6.16 -21.97 2.02
CA LYS A 156 5.42 -22.57 3.13
C LYS A 156 4.39 -21.63 3.73
N ALA A 157 4.71 -20.34 3.83
CA ALA A 157 3.74 -19.34 4.26
C ALA A 157 2.61 -19.21 3.23
N ILE A 158 2.91 -19.24 1.93
CA ILE A 158 1.90 -19.22 0.88
C ILE A 158 1.00 -20.45 0.96
N ASP A 159 1.55 -21.65 1.13
CA ASP A 159 0.78 -22.87 1.30
C ASP A 159 -0.15 -22.80 2.52
N PHE A 160 0.36 -22.31 3.66
CA PHE A 160 -0.44 -22.11 4.87
C PHE A 160 -1.61 -21.15 4.64
N ILE A 161 -1.38 -20.02 3.94
CA ILE A 161 -2.44 -19.04 3.67
C ILE A 161 -3.46 -19.61 2.68
N ALA A 162 -3.02 -20.37 1.66
CA ALA A 162 -3.89 -21.04 0.71
C ALA A 162 -4.77 -22.14 1.36
N GLU A 163 -4.20 -22.91 2.30
CA GLU A 163 -4.98 -23.85 3.11
C GLU A 163 -6.03 -23.12 3.97
N SER A 164 -5.66 -21.99 4.59
CA SER A 164 -6.58 -21.15 5.34
C SER A 164 -7.69 -20.58 4.46
N TYR A 165 -7.37 -20.19 3.21
CA TYR A 165 -8.34 -19.70 2.23
C TYR A 165 -9.45 -20.72 1.98
N HIS A 166 -9.10 -21.97 1.68
CA HIS A 166 -10.09 -23.04 1.48
C HIS A 166 -10.83 -23.43 2.76
N LYS A 167 -10.09 -23.62 3.85
CA LYS A 167 -10.65 -24.00 5.16
C LYS A 167 -11.70 -23.01 5.67
N ASN A 168 -11.49 -21.72 5.45
CA ASN A 168 -12.35 -20.65 5.93
C ASN A 168 -13.39 -20.17 4.87
N ASN A 169 -13.64 -20.96 3.84
CA ASN A 169 -14.57 -20.62 2.76
C ASN A 169 -14.32 -19.19 2.22
N HIS A 170 -13.07 -18.90 1.88
CA HIS A 170 -12.59 -17.65 1.27
C HIS A 170 -12.78 -16.39 2.15
N SER A 171 -13.04 -16.55 3.44
CA SER A 171 -13.22 -15.42 4.35
C SER A 171 -11.89 -14.71 4.64
N ILE A 172 -11.64 -13.58 4.00
CA ILE A 172 -10.42 -12.76 4.19
C ILE A 172 -10.20 -12.42 5.67
N LYS A 173 -11.27 -12.11 6.43
CA LYS A 173 -11.17 -11.85 7.86
C LYS A 173 -10.61 -13.04 8.66
N ALA A 174 -11.02 -14.24 8.31
CA ALA A 174 -10.54 -15.47 8.99
C ALA A 174 -9.10 -15.77 8.56
N ILE A 175 -8.79 -15.63 7.27
CA ILE A 175 -7.43 -15.81 6.73
C ILE A 175 -6.45 -14.84 7.42
N LEU A 176 -6.78 -13.56 7.50
CA LEU A 176 -5.93 -12.56 8.18
C LEU A 176 -5.75 -12.88 9.66
N ARG A 177 -6.76 -13.44 10.34
CA ARG A 177 -6.62 -13.90 11.73
C ARG A 177 -5.60 -15.03 11.84
N ASP A 178 -5.63 -15.99 10.92
CA ASP A 178 -4.66 -17.08 10.89
C ASP A 178 -3.25 -16.55 10.60
N VAL A 179 -3.11 -15.63 9.62
CA VAL A 179 -1.84 -14.98 9.28
C VAL A 179 -1.25 -14.25 10.48
N PHE A 180 -2.01 -13.38 11.14
CA PHE A 180 -1.50 -12.56 12.26
C PHE A 180 -1.15 -13.40 13.51
N ASN A 181 -1.68 -14.60 13.63
CA ASN A 181 -1.31 -15.52 14.70
C ASN A 181 -0.14 -16.46 14.32
N SER A 182 0.28 -16.50 13.08
CA SER A 182 1.37 -17.37 12.60
C SER A 182 2.75 -16.91 13.09
N ASP A 183 3.68 -17.84 13.14
CA ASP A 183 5.05 -17.53 13.51
C ASP A 183 5.80 -16.80 12.40
N PHE A 184 5.50 -17.09 11.12
CA PHE A 184 6.12 -16.37 10.02
C PHE A 184 5.76 -14.87 10.04
N PHE A 185 4.52 -14.50 10.41
CA PHE A 185 4.14 -13.10 10.57
C PHE A 185 4.83 -12.45 11.78
N LYS A 186 4.85 -13.11 12.93
CA LYS A 186 5.50 -12.57 14.15
C LYS A 186 7.00 -12.34 13.98
N ASN A 187 7.63 -13.08 13.07
CA ASN A 187 9.06 -12.97 12.77
C ASN A 187 9.37 -12.06 11.55
N SER A 188 8.36 -11.45 10.91
CA SER A 188 8.53 -10.70 9.68
C SER A 188 8.86 -9.21 9.87
N ALA A 189 9.16 -8.76 11.08
CA ALA A 189 9.51 -7.37 11.33
C ALA A 189 10.67 -6.90 10.42
N PHE A 190 10.47 -5.76 9.74
CA PHE A 190 11.42 -5.14 8.79
C PHE A 190 11.68 -5.95 7.51
N LEU A 191 10.76 -6.79 7.10
CA LEU A 191 10.84 -7.51 5.82
C LEU A 191 10.09 -6.82 4.68
N ARG A 192 9.44 -5.69 4.97
CA ARG A 192 8.68 -4.92 3.98
C ARG A 192 9.11 -3.45 3.99
N VAL A 193 9.27 -2.87 2.82
CA VAL A 193 9.49 -1.43 2.66
C VAL A 193 8.17 -0.70 2.89
N LYS A 194 8.16 0.30 3.77
CA LYS A 194 7.00 1.18 3.91
C LYS A 194 6.68 1.84 2.57
N SER A 195 5.43 1.77 2.14
CA SER A 195 5.01 2.59 1.02
C SER A 195 5.21 4.09 1.32
N PRO A 196 5.32 4.96 0.31
CA PRO A 196 5.41 6.40 0.53
C PRO A 196 4.32 6.94 1.45
N VAL A 197 3.07 6.50 1.27
CA VAL A 197 1.94 6.92 2.12
C VAL A 197 2.12 6.43 3.57
N GLU A 198 2.56 5.19 3.78
CA GLU A 198 2.83 4.67 5.14
C GLU A 198 3.93 5.49 5.84
N LEU A 199 4.97 5.87 5.10
CA LEU A 199 6.05 6.70 5.64
C LEU A 199 5.56 8.12 5.98
N VAL A 200 4.91 8.78 5.03
CA VAL A 200 4.42 10.16 5.17
C VAL A 200 3.40 10.23 6.31
N ILE A 201 2.32 9.46 6.24
CA ILE A 201 1.26 9.50 7.26
C ILE A 201 1.78 9.02 8.63
N GLY A 202 2.64 7.99 8.65
CA GLY A 202 3.26 7.51 9.89
C GLY A 202 4.09 8.58 10.57
N THR A 203 4.88 9.34 9.82
CA THR A 203 5.69 10.45 10.32
C THR A 203 4.81 11.61 10.82
N LEU A 204 3.83 12.06 10.04
CA LEU A 204 2.91 13.12 10.42
C LEU A 204 2.08 12.80 11.67
N ARG A 205 1.61 11.55 11.80
CA ARG A 205 0.92 11.10 13.02
C ARG A 205 1.83 11.11 14.24
N LYS A 206 3.12 10.87 14.06
CA LYS A 206 4.11 10.88 15.12
C LYS A 206 4.47 12.31 15.54
N THR A 207 4.64 13.21 14.58
CA THR A 207 4.93 14.62 14.86
C THR A 207 3.70 15.39 15.35
N GLY A 208 2.49 14.88 15.09
CA GLY A 208 1.25 15.53 15.50
C GLY A 208 0.97 16.84 14.79
N GLU A 209 1.55 17.06 13.59
CA GLU A 209 1.45 18.30 12.84
C GLU A 209 0.02 18.65 12.45
N TYR A 210 -0.75 17.68 11.98
CA TYR A 210 -2.13 17.88 11.53
C TYR A 210 -3.14 17.32 12.55
N GLN A 211 -3.25 17.95 13.72
CA GLN A 211 -4.26 17.57 14.72
C GLN A 211 -5.68 18.00 14.33
N THR A 212 -5.78 19.04 13.51
CA THR A 212 -7.03 19.52 12.92
C THR A 212 -6.91 19.57 11.41
N PRO A 213 -7.99 19.27 10.65
CA PRO A 213 -7.94 19.39 9.21
C PRO A 213 -7.58 20.83 8.80
N VAL A 214 -6.48 21.00 8.07
CA VAL A 214 -6.10 22.26 7.46
C VAL A 214 -6.61 22.25 6.03
N GLY A 215 -7.57 23.12 5.72
CA GLY A 215 -8.10 23.29 4.37
C GLY A 215 -7.15 24.15 3.53
N GLY A 216 -7.19 23.97 2.19
CA GLY A 216 -6.45 24.76 1.24
C GLY A 216 -5.18 24.12 0.69
N GLU A 217 -4.43 24.89 -0.08
CA GLU A 217 -3.26 24.41 -0.84
C GLU A 217 -2.07 24.01 0.05
N THR A 218 -2.01 24.48 1.29
CA THR A 218 -0.90 24.26 2.22
C THR A 218 -1.08 23.06 3.17
N GLY A 219 -2.17 22.31 3.06
CA GLY A 219 -2.47 21.21 3.97
C GLY A 219 -2.43 19.84 3.28
N ILE A 220 -3.60 19.29 3.03
CA ILE A 220 -3.76 17.94 2.46
C ILE A 220 -3.08 17.79 1.10
N PHE A 221 -3.10 18.82 0.25
CA PHE A 221 -2.46 18.76 -1.07
C PHE A 221 -0.94 18.59 -0.96
N THR A 222 -0.27 19.31 -0.08
CA THR A 222 1.17 19.16 0.15
C THR A 222 1.52 17.72 0.58
N VAL A 223 0.73 17.14 1.49
CA VAL A 223 0.92 15.75 1.94
C VAL A 223 0.73 14.75 0.79
N MET A 224 -0.25 14.98 -0.10
CA MET A 224 -0.44 14.16 -1.30
C MET A 224 0.74 14.29 -2.27
N GLU A 225 1.26 15.50 -2.48
CA GLU A 225 2.41 15.75 -3.34
C GLU A 225 3.67 15.05 -2.83
N GLU A 226 3.92 15.08 -1.52
CA GLU A 226 5.06 14.38 -0.90
C GLU A 226 5.06 12.89 -1.19
N SER A 227 3.90 12.22 -1.03
CA SER A 227 3.80 10.80 -1.40
C SER A 227 3.96 10.57 -2.90
N GLY A 228 3.53 11.54 -3.73
CA GLY A 228 3.68 11.53 -5.19
C GLY A 228 5.14 11.66 -5.62
N PHE A 229 5.93 12.55 -5.00
CA PHE A 229 7.37 12.70 -5.27
C PHE A 229 8.17 11.43 -4.91
N MET A 230 7.68 10.68 -3.92
CA MET A 230 8.25 9.39 -3.55
C MET A 230 7.75 8.23 -4.44
N GLY A 231 6.89 8.50 -5.45
CA GLY A 231 6.40 7.52 -6.43
C GLY A 231 5.00 6.99 -6.18
N GLN A 232 4.29 7.41 -5.11
CA GLN A 232 2.91 6.98 -4.83
C GLN A 232 1.93 8.14 -4.92
N LYS A 233 1.55 8.51 -6.14
CA LYS A 233 0.49 9.49 -6.36
C LYS A 233 -0.85 8.85 -6.00
N LEU A 234 -1.50 9.35 -4.94
CA LEU A 234 -2.75 8.78 -4.46
C LEU A 234 -3.85 8.87 -5.51
N LEU A 235 -4.63 7.79 -5.66
CA LEU A 235 -5.73 7.65 -6.62
C LEU A 235 -5.30 7.71 -8.10
N ASP A 236 -4.00 7.66 -8.39
CA ASP A 236 -3.46 7.73 -9.74
C ASP A 236 -2.28 6.75 -9.90
N PRO A 237 -2.54 5.43 -9.85
CA PRO A 237 -1.49 4.42 -10.05
C PRO A 237 -0.95 4.44 -11.48
N PRO A 238 0.32 4.03 -11.70
CA PRO A 238 0.95 4.06 -13.01
C PRO A 238 0.34 3.07 -14.02
N SER A 239 -0.34 2.05 -13.55
CA SER A 239 -0.97 1.02 -14.39
C SER A 239 -2.21 0.43 -13.73
N VAL A 240 -2.94 -0.41 -14.47
CA VAL A 240 -4.08 -1.19 -13.97
C VAL A 240 -3.69 -2.18 -12.87
N GLU A 241 -2.43 -2.58 -12.80
CA GLU A 241 -1.89 -3.44 -11.74
C GLU A 241 -1.76 -2.71 -10.39
N GLY A 242 -1.83 -1.39 -10.39
CA GLY A 242 -1.65 -0.56 -9.20
C GLY A 242 -0.27 0.07 -9.10
N TRP A 243 0.13 0.41 -7.89
CA TRP A 243 1.47 0.92 -7.60
C TRP A 243 2.47 -0.21 -7.44
N HIS A 244 3.73 0.09 -7.75
CA HIS A 244 4.86 -0.76 -7.42
C HIS A 244 4.97 -0.98 -5.91
N THR A 245 5.73 -1.98 -5.50
CA THR A 245 5.91 -2.35 -4.09
C THR A 245 7.37 -2.70 -3.80
N GLY A 246 7.72 -2.82 -2.53
CA GLY A 246 9.02 -3.27 -2.10
C GLY A 246 10.16 -2.34 -2.49
N GLU A 247 11.23 -2.89 -3.06
CA GLU A 247 12.44 -2.14 -3.40
C GLU A 247 12.23 -1.02 -4.42
N GLU A 248 11.17 -1.07 -5.22
CA GLU A 248 10.86 -0.02 -6.18
C GLU A 248 10.52 1.33 -5.51
N TRP A 249 10.06 1.30 -4.25
CA TRP A 249 9.85 2.50 -3.44
C TRP A 249 11.14 3.20 -2.98
N ILE A 250 12.29 2.55 -3.07
CA ILE A 250 13.59 3.03 -2.58
C ILE A 250 14.61 3.23 -3.70
N SER A 251 14.18 3.68 -4.88
CA SER A 251 15.07 4.21 -5.90
C SER A 251 15.90 5.38 -5.35
N SER A 252 17.05 5.68 -5.96
CA SER A 252 17.97 6.73 -5.44
C SER A 252 17.29 8.09 -5.24
N GLY A 253 16.39 8.49 -6.16
CA GLY A 253 15.64 9.74 -6.05
C GLY A 253 14.62 9.72 -4.91
N SER A 254 13.77 8.68 -4.89
CA SER A 254 12.75 8.54 -3.86
C SER A 254 13.33 8.37 -2.46
N LEU A 255 14.49 7.71 -2.31
CA LEU A 255 15.15 7.57 -1.01
C LEU A 255 15.59 8.92 -0.44
N VAL A 256 16.12 9.81 -1.26
CA VAL A 256 16.50 11.17 -0.83
C VAL A 256 15.28 11.94 -0.33
N GLU A 257 14.17 11.91 -1.09
CA GLU A 257 12.92 12.56 -0.67
C GLU A 257 12.37 11.96 0.63
N ARG A 258 12.40 10.65 0.79
CA ARG A 258 11.98 9.95 2.01
C ARG A 258 12.78 10.40 3.23
N VAL A 259 14.12 10.46 3.12
CA VAL A 259 15.00 10.91 4.21
C VAL A 259 14.78 12.38 4.51
N ASN A 260 14.70 13.23 3.49
CA ASN A 260 14.47 14.67 3.66
C ASN A 260 13.14 14.95 4.37
N PHE A 261 12.06 14.30 3.93
CA PHE A 261 10.74 14.43 4.55
C PHE A 261 10.79 14.05 6.04
N VAL A 262 11.30 12.86 6.36
CA VAL A 262 11.35 12.38 7.74
C VAL A 262 12.21 13.28 8.62
N THR A 263 13.39 13.68 8.14
CA THR A 263 14.33 14.50 8.93
C THR A 263 13.85 15.94 9.12
N SER A 264 13.12 16.51 8.15
CA SER A 264 12.52 17.84 8.33
C SER A 264 11.43 17.80 9.41
N HIS A 265 10.50 16.85 9.33
CA HIS A 265 9.40 16.77 10.29
C HIS A 265 9.81 16.32 11.69
N LEU A 266 10.67 15.31 11.83
CA LEU A 266 11.20 14.91 13.13
C LEU A 266 12.19 15.95 13.71
N GLY A 267 12.74 16.80 12.86
CA GLY A 267 13.66 17.87 13.24
C GLY A 267 13.00 19.17 13.69
N ASP A 268 11.71 19.30 13.50
CA ASP A 268 10.97 20.52 13.86
C ASP A 268 10.35 20.38 15.26
N ASP A 269 10.95 21.06 16.21
CA ASP A 269 10.52 21.10 17.61
C ASP A 269 9.27 21.98 17.85
N THR A 270 8.73 22.60 16.82
CA THR A 270 7.46 23.32 16.92
C THR A 270 6.28 22.36 16.91
N HIS A 271 6.44 21.18 16.33
CA HIS A 271 5.41 20.15 16.27
C HIS A 271 5.05 19.57 17.64
N PRO A 272 3.75 19.42 17.94
CA PRO A 272 3.29 18.97 19.26
C PRO A 272 3.85 17.61 19.67
N GLY A 273 3.86 16.62 18.77
CA GLY A 273 4.38 15.29 19.07
C GLY A 273 5.89 15.25 19.28
N VAL A 274 6.65 16.11 18.58
CA VAL A 274 8.11 16.23 18.80
C VAL A 274 8.37 16.82 20.19
N LYS A 275 7.60 17.87 20.58
CA LYS A 275 7.68 18.43 21.95
C LYS A 275 7.37 17.39 23.01
N GLU A 276 6.33 16.60 22.79
CA GLU A 276 5.93 15.53 23.72
C GLU A 276 7.03 14.47 23.86
N MET A 277 7.60 14.00 22.74
CA MET A 277 8.71 13.05 22.75
C MET A 277 9.94 13.60 23.48
N ILE A 278 10.33 14.85 23.23
CA ILE A 278 11.44 15.52 23.94
C ILE A 278 11.14 15.61 25.44
N SER A 279 9.93 16.01 25.82
CA SER A 279 9.52 16.11 27.22
C SER A 279 9.58 14.76 27.93
N LYS A 280 9.08 13.72 27.27
CA LYS A 280 9.12 12.34 27.79
C LYS A 280 10.56 11.86 27.96
N LEU A 281 11.43 12.05 26.97
CA LEU A 281 12.84 11.70 27.07
C LEU A 281 13.52 12.40 28.23
N ASN A 282 13.31 13.70 28.39
CA ASN A 282 13.86 14.49 29.51
C ASN A 282 13.33 14.08 30.90
N SER A 283 12.26 13.28 30.97
CA SER A 283 11.74 12.73 32.23
C SER A 283 12.37 11.39 32.61
N ILE A 284 12.89 10.63 31.62
CA ILE A 284 13.46 9.29 31.82
C ILE A 284 14.97 9.23 31.60
N THR A 285 15.56 10.24 31.00
CA THR A 285 17.00 10.37 30.77
C THR A 285 17.52 11.71 31.31
N ASP A 286 18.76 11.72 31.76
CA ASP A 286 19.49 12.90 32.20
C ASP A 286 20.86 12.98 31.50
N LYS A 287 21.62 14.05 31.81
CA LYS A 287 22.96 14.22 31.26
C LYS A 287 23.94 13.11 31.64
N ASP A 288 23.68 12.39 32.74
CA ASP A 288 24.55 11.34 33.28
C ASP A 288 24.10 9.95 32.77
N SER A 289 22.93 9.86 32.07
CA SER A 289 22.49 8.62 31.44
C SER A 289 23.54 8.16 30.44
N ASP A 290 23.85 6.86 30.46
CA ASP A 290 24.83 6.32 29.50
C ASP A 290 24.32 6.48 28.04
N PRO A 291 25.22 6.63 27.06
CA PRO A 291 24.84 6.85 25.66
C PRO A 291 23.95 5.75 25.09
N TYR A 292 24.12 4.50 25.53
CA TYR A 292 23.29 3.38 25.09
C TYR A 292 21.84 3.53 25.55
N SER A 293 21.62 3.80 26.84
CA SER A 293 20.29 4.02 27.41
C SER A 293 19.56 5.20 26.76
N PHE A 294 20.29 6.28 26.46
CA PHE A 294 19.76 7.43 25.75
C PHE A 294 19.29 7.05 24.32
N VAL A 295 20.12 6.32 23.56
CA VAL A 295 19.77 5.87 22.20
C VAL A 295 18.55 4.94 22.22
N VAL A 296 18.50 3.99 23.16
CA VAL A 296 17.34 3.09 23.31
C VAL A 296 16.08 3.91 23.59
N ALA A 297 16.15 4.89 24.49
CA ALA A 297 14.98 5.73 24.77
C ALA A 297 14.51 6.54 23.55
N CYS A 298 15.44 7.02 22.71
CA CYS A 298 15.09 7.70 21.44
C CYS A 298 14.46 6.76 20.43
N ILE A 299 14.95 5.52 20.29
CA ILE A 299 14.41 4.48 19.44
C ILE A 299 12.98 4.15 19.87
N ASP A 300 12.75 3.94 21.16
CA ASP A 300 11.43 3.67 21.73
C ASP A 300 10.46 4.84 21.54
N ALA A 301 10.92 6.08 21.71
CA ALA A 301 10.11 7.27 21.47
C ALA A 301 9.64 7.35 20.01
N LEU A 302 10.48 6.94 19.06
CA LEU A 302 10.13 6.85 17.65
C LEU A 302 9.37 5.56 17.29
N GLY A 303 9.11 4.65 18.24
CA GLY A 303 8.31 3.46 18.07
C GLY A 303 8.95 2.40 17.19
N LEU A 304 10.28 2.35 17.13
CA LEU A 304 11.01 1.29 16.46
C LEU A 304 11.23 0.14 17.46
N ASN A 305 10.50 -0.96 17.27
CA ASN A 305 10.59 -2.13 18.17
C ASN A 305 11.91 -2.90 18.03
N LYS A 306 12.63 -2.72 16.94
CA LYS A 306 13.87 -3.41 16.63
C LYS A 306 14.76 -2.52 15.76
N ILE A 307 16.06 -2.57 15.98
CA ILE A 307 17.08 -1.91 15.16
C ILE A 307 18.28 -2.85 15.03
N GLY A 308 18.98 -2.78 13.90
CA GLY A 308 20.18 -3.56 13.67
C GLY A 308 21.29 -3.21 14.67
N GLU A 309 22.13 -4.19 15.03
CA GLU A 309 23.21 -3.95 16.00
C GLU A 309 24.24 -2.94 15.47
N ASP A 310 24.58 -3.02 14.18
CA ASP A 310 25.51 -2.06 13.54
C ASP A 310 24.95 -0.64 13.61
N THR A 311 23.68 -0.45 13.24
CA THR A 311 23.00 0.84 13.31
C THR A 311 22.97 1.36 14.75
N ARG A 312 22.72 0.49 15.73
CA ARG A 312 22.72 0.85 17.15
C ARG A 312 24.09 1.31 17.62
N ILE A 313 25.15 0.60 17.24
CA ILE A 313 26.54 0.95 17.58
C ILE A 313 26.87 2.34 17.04
N GLU A 314 26.53 2.63 15.79
CA GLU A 314 26.76 3.95 15.19
C GLU A 314 26.02 5.08 15.93
N LEU A 315 24.75 4.87 16.25
CA LEU A 315 23.97 5.86 17.01
C LEU A 315 24.55 6.09 18.41
N VAL A 316 25.03 5.06 19.07
CA VAL A 316 25.68 5.15 20.39
C VAL A 316 27.01 5.90 20.29
N ASN A 317 27.79 5.70 19.23
CA ASN A 317 29.02 6.44 18.99
C ASN A 317 28.74 7.95 18.82
N VAL A 318 27.75 8.30 17.99
CA VAL A 318 27.33 9.71 17.83
C VAL A 318 26.85 10.31 19.15
N ALA A 319 26.07 9.57 19.95
CA ALA A 319 25.62 10.03 21.27
C ALA A 319 26.80 10.30 22.22
N ARG A 320 27.83 9.43 22.17
CA ARG A 320 29.08 9.59 22.97
C ARG A 320 29.85 10.80 22.54
N GLU A 321 30.11 11.00 21.27
CA GLU A 321 30.81 12.17 20.72
C GLU A 321 30.08 13.48 21.05
N ALA A 322 28.75 13.51 20.91
CA ALA A 322 27.94 14.67 21.27
C ALA A 322 28.07 15.03 22.77
N ARG A 323 28.32 14.04 23.61
CA ARG A 323 28.56 14.24 25.05
C ARG A 323 29.96 14.77 25.32
N GLU A 324 30.99 14.18 24.70
CA GLU A 324 32.41 14.56 24.90
C GLU A 324 32.70 15.98 24.43
N ASN A 325 32.14 16.39 23.29
CA ASN A 325 32.36 17.72 22.71
C ASN A 325 31.73 18.88 23.52
N ARG A 326 30.91 18.60 24.53
CA ARG A 326 30.19 19.59 25.33
C ARG A 326 30.67 19.71 26.78
N ASN A 327 31.94 19.39 27.08
CA ASN A 327 32.54 19.55 28.39
C ASN A 327 32.55 21.03 28.81
N GLY A 328 31.41 21.57 29.29
CA GLY A 328 31.34 22.92 29.89
C GLY A 328 29.99 23.64 29.86
N GLU A 329 29.01 23.27 29.01
CA GLU A 329 27.81 24.10 28.83
C GLU A 329 26.46 23.50 29.27
N ALA A 330 26.45 22.36 29.90
CA ALA A 330 25.19 21.71 30.31
C ALA A 330 24.55 22.41 31.51
N LYS A 331 23.54 23.25 31.26
CA LYS A 331 22.62 23.72 32.31
C LYS A 331 21.91 22.55 32.96
N ALA A 332 22.04 22.43 34.27
CA ALA A 332 21.27 21.60 35.19
C ALA A 332 20.54 20.35 34.60
N GLY A 333 21.24 19.24 34.53
CA GLY A 333 20.61 17.89 34.62
C GLY A 333 19.89 17.33 33.38
N LYS A 334 19.67 18.10 32.31
CA LYS A 334 18.91 17.63 31.12
C LYS A 334 19.80 17.47 29.88
N ILE A 335 19.44 16.55 29.01
CA ILE A 335 20.06 16.44 27.70
C ILE A 335 19.62 17.64 26.85
N PRO A 336 20.53 18.33 26.15
CA PRO A 336 20.16 19.45 25.29
C PRO A 336 19.20 19.02 24.19
N GLN A 337 18.17 19.82 23.95
CA GLN A 337 17.12 19.53 22.96
C GLN A 337 17.69 19.29 21.56
N GLU A 338 18.72 20.03 21.16
CA GLU A 338 19.40 19.85 19.88
C GLU A 338 20.02 18.46 19.69
N VAL A 339 20.52 17.86 20.79
CA VAL A 339 21.07 16.49 20.76
C VAL A 339 19.95 15.47 20.53
N ILE A 340 18.82 15.66 21.20
CA ILE A 340 17.64 14.79 21.02
C ILE A 340 17.12 14.89 19.59
N ILE A 341 16.97 16.11 19.06
CA ILE A 341 16.52 16.36 17.68
C ILE A 341 17.50 15.75 16.67
N HIS A 342 18.79 15.93 16.89
CA HIS A 342 19.80 15.32 16.02
C HIS A 342 19.69 13.81 16.01
N MET A 343 19.48 13.19 17.18
CA MET A 343 19.27 11.75 17.29
C MET A 343 17.99 11.29 16.57
N PHE A 344 16.89 12.05 16.67
CA PHE A 344 15.66 11.75 15.93
C PHE A 344 15.87 11.79 14.41
N LYS A 345 16.61 12.78 13.91
CA LYS A 345 16.97 12.87 12.48
C LYS A 345 17.80 11.66 12.04
N LEU A 346 18.79 11.27 12.82
CA LEU A 346 19.62 10.10 12.50
C LEU A 346 18.81 8.81 12.47
N ILE A 347 17.98 8.57 13.50
CA ILE A 347 17.12 7.40 13.56
C ILE A 347 16.12 7.41 12.39
N GLY A 348 15.52 8.56 12.08
CA GLY A 348 14.61 8.72 10.94
C GLY A 348 15.25 8.45 9.57
N SER A 349 16.58 8.64 9.48
CA SER A 349 17.37 8.36 8.28
C SER A 349 17.82 6.90 8.18
N CYS A 350 17.68 6.11 9.25
CA CYS A 350 18.13 4.72 9.25
C CYS A 350 17.29 3.85 8.32
N LYS A 351 17.90 2.76 7.86
CA LYS A 351 17.24 1.73 7.07
C LYS A 351 15.97 1.21 7.75
N GLU A 352 16.04 0.95 9.04
CA GLU A 352 14.94 0.37 9.82
C GLU A 352 13.73 1.30 9.92
N TYR A 353 13.92 2.61 9.85
CA TYR A 353 12.80 3.55 9.81
C TYR A 353 12.04 3.50 8.47
N GLN A 354 12.71 3.07 7.39
CA GLN A 354 12.11 2.91 6.07
C GLN A 354 11.34 1.59 5.90
N LEU A 355 11.52 0.66 6.85
CA LEU A 355 10.95 -0.69 6.83
C LEU A 355 9.80 -0.83 7.86
N CYS A 356 8.95 -1.85 7.67
CA CYS A 356 7.88 -2.23 8.59
C CYS A 356 7.77 -3.76 8.71
#